data_91b79cfb49ee467872dda1556c8b5d4c
#
_entry.id   91b79cfb49ee467872dda1556c8b5d4c
#
_cell.length_a   1.000
_cell.length_b   1.000
_cell.length_c   1.000
_cell.angle_alpha   90.00
_cell.angle_beta   90.00
_cell.angle_gamma   90.00
#
_symmetry.space_group_name_H-M   'P 1'
#
loop_
_entity.id
_entity.type
_entity.pdbx_description
1 polymer ?
#
loop_
_entity_poly.entity_id
_entity_poly.type
_entity_poly.pdbx_seq_one_letter_code
_entity_poly.pdbx_strand_id
1 'polypeptide(L)'
;MGEKLVFLGDSLTEGGDWAARFPNDEVVNLGVGGDTTMDVLARIDDVVAADPDSIVLLIGTNDFASKRSVEQVVRNIETILVDLRRLLPGVRLLLQSIAPRDVEYSARIQDANRHLRQFAATVRAQYLDLWPALAVGDALDPDFTEDGLHLTTAGYDAWVSELEPGLERLREEPPMSRPITIIRPSEAR
;
A
#
# COMPACT_ATOMS: atom_id res chain seq x y z
N MET A 1 6.65 -0.06 23.41
CA MET A 1 7.46 0.45 22.27
C MET A 1 6.54 0.46 21.07
N GLY A 2 6.56 1.53 20.29
CA GLY A 2 5.77 1.60 19.06
C GLY A 2 6.21 0.53 18.05
N GLU A 3 5.38 0.26 17.07
CA GLU A 3 5.71 -0.64 15.95
C GLU A 3 6.65 0.07 14.97
N LYS A 4 7.47 -0.72 14.23
CA LYS A 4 8.16 -0.21 13.07
C LYS A 4 7.21 -0.22 11.86
N LEU A 5 6.79 0.98 11.46
CA LEU A 5 5.81 1.22 10.42
C LEU A 5 6.51 1.73 9.16
N VAL A 6 6.49 0.92 8.09
CA VAL A 6 7.04 1.30 6.79
C VAL A 6 5.93 1.77 5.86
N PHE A 7 6.07 2.99 5.33
CA PHE A 7 5.26 3.52 4.23
C PHE A 7 5.99 3.27 2.92
N LEU A 8 5.38 2.52 2.00
CA LEU A 8 5.96 2.13 0.72
C LEU A 8 5.10 2.67 -0.42
N GLY A 9 5.70 3.40 -1.36
CA GLY A 9 4.94 3.94 -2.48
C GLY A 9 5.71 4.95 -3.34
N ASP A 10 4.95 5.84 -3.96
CA ASP A 10 5.42 6.88 -4.86
C ASP A 10 5.47 8.27 -4.20
N SER A 11 5.34 9.36 -4.99
CA SER A 11 5.36 10.75 -4.52
C SER A 11 4.27 11.06 -3.49
N LEU A 12 3.12 10.41 -3.56
CA LEU A 12 2.06 10.59 -2.57
C LEU A 12 2.51 10.09 -1.20
N THR A 13 3.21 8.97 -1.17
CA THR A 13 3.81 8.43 0.04
C THR A 13 5.00 9.27 0.51
N GLU A 14 5.89 9.66 -0.41
CA GLU A 14 7.09 10.48 -0.12
C GLU A 14 6.71 11.79 0.57
N GLY A 15 5.66 12.47 0.08
CA GLY A 15 5.24 13.80 0.56
C GLY A 15 4.54 13.82 1.92
N GLY A 16 4.23 12.65 2.50
CA GLY A 16 3.58 12.57 3.81
C GLY A 16 4.56 12.74 4.97
N ASP A 17 4.24 13.60 5.92
CA ASP A 17 4.97 13.71 7.20
C ASP A 17 4.47 12.64 8.19
N TRP A 18 4.74 11.37 7.84
CA TRP A 18 4.23 10.22 8.58
C TRP A 18 4.77 10.15 10.00
N ALA A 19 6.03 10.56 10.23
CA ALA A 19 6.63 10.55 11.57
C ALA A 19 5.93 11.53 12.53
N ALA A 20 5.53 12.71 12.04
CA ALA A 20 4.75 13.65 12.85
C ALA A 20 3.32 13.16 13.10
N ARG A 21 2.74 12.41 12.16
CA ARG A 21 1.38 11.88 12.25
C ARG A 21 1.27 10.62 13.11
N PHE A 22 2.33 9.82 13.18
CA PHE A 22 2.41 8.58 13.98
C PHE A 22 3.58 8.62 14.97
N PRO A 23 3.58 9.58 15.94
CA PRO A 23 4.73 9.84 16.81
C PRO A 23 5.01 8.71 17.83
N ASN A 24 4.10 7.76 17.96
CA ASN A 24 4.28 6.61 18.86
C ASN A 24 4.96 5.42 18.18
N ASP A 25 5.16 5.48 16.87
CA ASP A 25 5.72 4.42 16.04
C ASP A 25 7.13 4.80 15.54
N GLU A 26 7.95 3.81 15.24
CA GLU A 26 9.19 4.00 14.48
C GLU A 26 8.82 4.04 12.99
N VAL A 27 8.69 5.23 12.44
CA VAL A 27 8.23 5.42 11.05
C VAL A 27 9.40 5.46 10.07
N VAL A 28 9.32 4.65 9.02
CA VAL A 28 10.23 4.67 7.87
C VAL A 28 9.43 5.00 6.61
N ASN A 29 9.74 6.14 5.97
CA ASN A 29 9.14 6.54 4.71
C ASN A 29 10.00 6.03 3.54
N LEU A 30 9.49 5.06 2.80
CA LEU A 30 10.07 4.51 1.56
C LEU A 30 9.23 4.94 0.33
N GLY A 31 8.60 6.11 0.38
CA GLY A 31 8.02 6.74 -0.81
C GLY A 31 9.13 7.32 -1.69
N VAL A 32 9.00 7.15 -3.00
CA VAL A 32 9.92 7.72 -4.01
C VAL A 32 9.13 8.34 -5.14
N GLY A 33 9.34 9.64 -5.37
CA GLY A 33 8.64 10.40 -6.39
C GLY A 33 8.78 9.79 -7.79
N GLY A 34 7.65 9.60 -8.46
CA GLY A 34 7.63 9.04 -9.81
C GLY A 34 7.64 7.50 -9.90
N ASP A 35 7.87 6.80 -8.80
CA ASP A 35 7.91 5.32 -8.82
C ASP A 35 6.64 4.72 -9.42
N THR A 36 6.85 3.74 -10.25
CA THR A 36 5.84 2.81 -10.75
C THR A 36 5.86 1.51 -9.93
N THR A 37 4.88 0.64 -10.17
CA THR A 37 4.87 -0.69 -9.56
C THR A 37 6.14 -1.52 -9.85
N MET A 38 6.76 -1.32 -11.02
CA MET A 38 8.04 -1.98 -11.38
C MET A 38 9.21 -1.46 -10.56
N ASP A 39 9.24 -0.16 -10.28
CA ASP A 39 10.31 0.45 -9.49
C ASP A 39 10.25 -0.04 -8.03
N VAL A 40 9.05 -0.14 -7.46
CA VAL A 40 8.85 -0.76 -6.13
C VAL A 40 9.31 -2.21 -6.12
N LEU A 41 8.99 -3.01 -7.17
CA LEU A 41 9.47 -4.39 -7.29
C LEU A 41 11.02 -4.46 -7.31
N ALA A 42 11.67 -3.53 -7.98
CA ALA A 42 13.13 -3.50 -8.09
C ALA A 42 13.84 -3.18 -6.77
N ARG A 43 13.14 -2.59 -5.78
CA ARG A 43 13.69 -2.21 -4.46
C ARG A 43 13.01 -2.90 -3.27
N ILE A 44 12.42 -4.06 -3.48
CA ILE A 44 11.81 -4.86 -2.39
C ILE A 44 12.83 -5.18 -1.29
N ASP A 45 14.10 -5.35 -1.64
CA ASP A 45 15.16 -5.62 -0.66
C ASP A 45 15.36 -4.47 0.35
N ASP A 46 15.09 -3.22 -0.02
CA ASP A 46 15.14 -2.08 0.89
C ASP A 46 14.04 -2.20 1.97
N VAL A 47 12.87 -2.69 1.58
CA VAL A 47 11.76 -2.94 2.51
C VAL A 47 12.11 -4.05 3.49
N VAL A 48 12.73 -5.12 2.98
CA VAL A 48 13.20 -6.25 3.81
C VAL A 48 14.28 -5.80 4.79
N ALA A 49 15.22 -4.96 4.33
CA ALA A 49 16.30 -4.41 5.15
C ALA A 49 15.78 -3.48 6.27
N ALA A 50 14.63 -2.84 6.06
CA ALA A 50 13.99 -2.02 7.08
C ALA A 50 13.42 -2.85 8.25
N ASP A 51 13.21 -4.15 8.09
CA ASP A 51 12.67 -5.09 9.10
C ASP A 51 11.39 -4.57 9.78
N PRO A 52 10.31 -4.34 9.01
CA PRO A 52 9.08 -3.74 9.51
C PRO A 52 8.19 -4.71 10.31
N ASP A 53 7.44 -4.18 11.29
CA ASP A 53 6.30 -4.86 11.90
C ASP A 53 5.05 -4.76 11.01
N SER A 54 4.89 -3.58 10.36
CA SER A 54 3.75 -3.27 9.49
C SER A 54 4.20 -2.51 8.24
N ILE A 55 3.59 -2.81 7.10
CA ILE A 55 3.81 -2.11 5.82
C ILE A 55 2.49 -1.52 5.33
N VAL A 56 2.51 -0.23 5.00
CA VAL A 56 1.43 0.50 4.34
C VAL A 56 1.85 0.74 2.89
N LEU A 57 1.19 0.09 1.94
CA LEU A 57 1.49 0.17 0.51
C LEU A 57 0.46 1.01 -0.23
N LEU A 58 0.92 2.04 -0.95
CA LEU A 58 0.15 2.79 -1.93
C LEU A 58 1.00 3.03 -3.17
N ILE A 59 0.62 2.45 -4.32
CA ILE A 59 1.38 2.53 -5.58
C ILE A 59 0.46 2.28 -6.78
N GLY A 60 0.79 2.81 -7.95
CA GLY A 60 0.17 2.47 -9.22
C GLY A 60 -0.33 3.67 -10.03
N THR A 61 -0.38 4.87 -9.45
CA THR A 61 -0.85 6.08 -10.17
C THR A 61 0.06 6.42 -11.34
N ASN A 62 1.38 6.29 -11.20
CA ASN A 62 2.37 6.58 -12.24
C ASN A 62 2.36 5.55 -13.38
N ASP A 63 1.97 4.32 -13.10
CA ASP A 63 1.77 3.29 -14.11
C ASP A 63 0.70 3.70 -15.12
N PHE A 64 -0.43 4.25 -14.66
CA PHE A 64 -1.49 4.72 -15.52
C PHE A 64 -1.07 5.94 -16.34
N ALA A 65 -0.31 6.89 -15.77
CA ALA A 65 0.28 7.99 -16.51
C ALA A 65 1.24 7.49 -17.61
N SER A 66 1.96 6.41 -17.34
CA SER A 66 2.85 5.71 -18.28
C SER A 66 2.10 4.76 -19.24
N LYS A 67 0.76 4.83 -19.30
CA LYS A 67 -0.11 4.06 -20.19
C LYS A 67 -0.06 2.54 -19.99
N ARG A 68 0.35 2.04 -18.84
CA ARG A 68 0.27 0.61 -18.52
C ARG A 68 -1.19 0.16 -18.45
N SER A 69 -1.46 -1.09 -18.80
CA SER A 69 -2.82 -1.64 -18.70
C SER A 69 -3.19 -1.94 -17.24
N VAL A 70 -4.48 -2.05 -16.97
CA VAL A 70 -5.00 -2.44 -15.65
C VAL A 70 -4.40 -3.77 -15.20
N GLU A 71 -4.35 -4.76 -16.10
CA GLU A 71 -3.82 -6.09 -15.81
C GLU A 71 -2.33 -6.07 -15.45
N GLN A 72 -1.54 -5.19 -16.07
CA GLN A 72 -0.13 -5.02 -15.75
C GLN A 72 0.05 -4.43 -14.36
N VAL A 73 -0.70 -3.37 -14.03
CA VAL A 73 -0.65 -2.71 -12.72
C VAL A 73 -1.07 -3.68 -11.62
N VAL A 74 -2.21 -4.34 -11.79
CA VAL A 74 -2.73 -5.33 -10.83
C VAL A 74 -1.72 -6.44 -10.61
N ARG A 75 -1.22 -7.07 -11.68
CA ARG A 75 -0.24 -8.16 -11.58
C ARG A 75 1.03 -7.75 -10.83
N ASN A 76 1.53 -6.54 -11.07
CA ASN A 76 2.71 -6.06 -10.39
C ASN A 76 2.47 -5.86 -8.90
N ILE A 77 1.33 -5.25 -8.51
CA ILE A 77 0.97 -5.07 -7.10
C ILE A 77 0.75 -6.42 -6.41
N GLU A 78 0.09 -7.37 -7.08
CA GLU A 78 -0.05 -8.74 -6.58
C GLU A 78 1.33 -9.38 -6.35
N THR A 79 2.28 -9.19 -7.27
CA THR A 79 3.65 -9.69 -7.14
C THR A 79 4.37 -9.03 -5.94
N ILE A 80 4.25 -7.70 -5.77
CA ILE A 80 4.79 -7.00 -4.60
C ILE A 80 4.27 -7.63 -3.31
N LEU A 81 2.96 -7.82 -3.19
CA LEU A 81 2.34 -8.38 -1.99
C LEU A 81 2.77 -9.82 -1.72
N VAL A 82 2.88 -10.65 -2.77
CA VAL A 82 3.35 -12.04 -2.67
C VAL A 82 4.81 -12.08 -2.21
N ASP A 83 5.67 -11.24 -2.79
CA ASP A 83 7.09 -11.18 -2.42
C ASP A 83 7.28 -10.65 -1.00
N LEU A 84 6.57 -9.61 -0.60
CA LEU A 84 6.57 -9.11 0.78
C LEU A 84 6.12 -10.22 1.76
N ARG A 85 5.04 -10.93 1.45
CA ARG A 85 4.56 -12.04 2.29
C ARG A 85 5.55 -13.19 2.37
N ARG A 86 6.24 -13.50 1.27
CA ARG A 86 7.25 -14.56 1.21
C ARG A 86 8.52 -14.21 1.99
N LEU A 87 8.98 -12.97 1.85
CA LEU A 87 10.24 -12.50 2.45
C LEU A 87 10.06 -12.10 3.93
N LEU A 88 8.88 -11.56 4.28
CA LEU A 88 8.51 -11.10 5.60
C LEU A 88 7.21 -11.79 6.07
N PRO A 89 7.24 -13.08 6.38
CA PRO A 89 6.03 -13.86 6.64
C PRO A 89 5.22 -13.39 7.85
N GLY A 90 5.88 -12.74 8.82
CA GLY A 90 5.25 -12.21 10.04
C GLY A 90 4.73 -10.78 9.92
N VAL A 91 5.04 -10.06 8.84
CA VAL A 91 4.68 -8.65 8.68
C VAL A 91 3.17 -8.47 8.51
N ARG A 92 2.64 -7.38 9.05
CA ARG A 92 1.27 -6.94 8.76
C ARG A 92 1.27 -6.12 7.49
N LEU A 93 0.37 -6.42 6.55
CA LEU A 93 0.26 -5.72 5.27
C LEU A 93 -1.05 -4.96 5.18
N LEU A 94 -0.97 -3.64 4.97
CA LEU A 94 -2.08 -2.78 4.60
C LEU A 94 -1.89 -2.34 3.14
N LEU A 95 -2.69 -2.89 2.25
CA LEU A 95 -2.80 -2.41 0.88
C LEU A 95 -3.85 -1.30 0.83
N GLN A 96 -3.46 -0.13 0.37
CA GLN A 96 -4.39 0.95 0.10
C GLN A 96 -4.87 0.90 -1.35
N SER A 97 -6.07 1.39 -1.61
CA SER A 97 -6.51 1.62 -2.98
C SER A 97 -5.56 2.58 -3.68
N ILE A 98 -5.35 2.42 -4.97
CA ILE A 98 -4.75 3.47 -5.79
C ILE A 98 -5.62 4.71 -5.64
N ALA A 99 -5.02 5.83 -5.24
CA ALA A 99 -5.73 7.06 -4.93
C ALA A 99 -6.48 7.63 -6.15
N PRO A 100 -7.59 8.34 -5.96
CA PRO A 100 -8.22 9.10 -7.04
C PRO A 100 -7.25 10.17 -7.57
N ARG A 101 -7.42 10.53 -8.83
CA ARG A 101 -6.74 11.61 -9.50
C ARG A 101 -7.66 12.21 -10.58
N ASP A 102 -7.13 12.85 -11.64
CA ASP A 102 -7.95 13.37 -12.73
C ASP A 102 -8.94 12.33 -13.27
N VAL A 103 -10.14 12.78 -13.61
CA VAL A 103 -11.28 11.93 -14.03
C VAL A 103 -10.95 11.00 -15.20
N GLU A 104 -10.03 11.36 -16.09
CA GLU A 104 -9.62 10.51 -17.22
C GLU A 104 -9.02 9.17 -16.81
N TYR A 105 -8.45 9.08 -15.61
CA TYR A 105 -7.87 7.85 -15.05
C TYR A 105 -8.85 7.03 -14.23
N SER A 106 -9.98 7.63 -13.82
CA SER A 106 -10.91 7.08 -12.84
C SER A 106 -11.36 5.66 -13.13
N ALA A 107 -11.90 5.42 -14.33
CA ALA A 107 -12.43 4.09 -14.69
C ALA A 107 -11.37 2.99 -14.59
N ARG A 108 -10.12 3.29 -15.00
CA ARG A 108 -9.00 2.32 -14.97
C ARG A 108 -8.53 2.08 -13.55
N ILE A 109 -8.45 3.14 -12.72
CA ILE A 109 -8.05 3.04 -11.32
C ILE A 109 -9.09 2.25 -10.53
N GLN A 110 -10.38 2.56 -10.70
CA GLN A 110 -11.44 1.84 -10.00
C GLN A 110 -11.51 0.35 -10.40
N ASP A 111 -11.24 0.04 -11.68
CA ASP A 111 -11.14 -1.33 -12.14
C ASP A 111 -9.97 -2.06 -11.47
N ALA A 112 -8.78 -1.46 -11.44
CA ALA A 112 -7.63 -2.02 -10.71
C ALA A 112 -7.95 -2.22 -9.22
N ASN A 113 -8.52 -1.21 -8.56
CA ASN A 113 -8.86 -1.25 -7.14
C ASN A 113 -9.84 -2.37 -6.79
N ARG A 114 -10.80 -2.68 -7.69
CA ARG A 114 -11.72 -3.81 -7.51
C ARG A 114 -10.98 -5.15 -7.48
N HIS A 115 -10.02 -5.36 -8.39
CA HIS A 115 -9.19 -6.58 -8.42
C HIS A 115 -8.29 -6.66 -7.19
N LEU A 116 -7.63 -5.58 -6.82
CA LEU A 116 -6.73 -5.51 -5.67
C LEU A 116 -7.46 -5.80 -4.36
N ARG A 117 -8.67 -5.25 -4.18
CA ARG A 117 -9.52 -5.55 -3.01
C ARG A 117 -9.81 -7.04 -2.88
N GLN A 118 -10.10 -7.71 -4.00
CA GLN A 118 -10.36 -9.16 -4.00
C GLN A 118 -9.11 -9.97 -3.71
N PHE A 119 -7.97 -9.55 -4.24
CA PHE A 119 -6.71 -10.26 -4.08
C PHE A 119 -6.12 -10.13 -2.67
N ALA A 120 -6.24 -8.98 -2.02
CA ALA A 120 -5.59 -8.67 -0.74
C ALA A 120 -5.78 -9.80 0.30
N ALA A 121 -6.99 -10.35 0.41
CA ALA A 121 -7.30 -11.44 1.33
C ALA A 121 -6.50 -12.72 1.07
N THR A 122 -6.08 -12.98 -0.18
CA THR A 122 -5.34 -14.21 -0.55
C THR A 122 -3.93 -14.23 0.05
N VAL A 123 -3.35 -13.05 0.29
CA VAL A 123 -2.03 -12.87 0.91
C VAL A 123 -2.15 -12.37 2.36
N ARG A 124 -3.37 -12.39 2.92
CA ARG A 124 -3.67 -11.88 4.25
C ARG A 124 -3.18 -10.43 4.42
N ALA A 125 -3.43 -9.60 3.42
CA ALA A 125 -3.30 -8.16 3.51
C ALA A 125 -4.68 -7.56 3.81
N GLN A 126 -4.72 -6.59 4.71
CA GLN A 126 -5.90 -5.74 4.87
C GLN A 126 -5.97 -4.76 3.70
N TYR A 127 -7.18 -4.48 3.22
CA TYR A 127 -7.41 -3.49 2.19
C TYR A 127 -8.08 -2.25 2.77
N LEU A 128 -7.53 -1.07 2.46
CA LEU A 128 -8.10 0.22 2.83
C LEU A 128 -8.48 1.01 1.57
N ASP A 129 -9.75 1.36 1.47
CA ASP A 129 -10.27 2.18 0.38
C ASP A 129 -10.17 3.66 0.72
N LEU A 130 -9.37 4.41 -0.04
CA LEU A 130 -9.19 5.86 0.16
C LEU A 130 -10.18 6.71 -0.63
N TRP A 131 -10.93 6.11 -1.57
CA TRP A 131 -11.84 6.87 -2.42
C TRP A 131 -12.93 7.61 -1.65
N PRO A 132 -13.58 7.02 -0.62
CA PRO A 132 -14.60 7.73 0.14
C PRO A 132 -14.09 9.00 0.83
N ALA A 133 -12.80 9.05 1.17
CA ALA A 133 -12.20 10.19 1.85
C ALA A 133 -11.59 11.22 0.90
N LEU A 134 -11.12 10.78 -0.28
CA LEU A 134 -10.33 11.64 -1.17
C LEU A 134 -11.06 12.05 -2.46
N ALA A 135 -12.16 11.38 -2.83
CA ALA A 135 -12.82 11.64 -4.09
C ALA A 135 -14.12 12.42 -3.95
N VAL A 136 -14.38 13.30 -4.92
CA VAL A 136 -15.70 13.86 -5.19
C VAL A 136 -16.12 13.40 -6.59
N GLY A 137 -17.21 12.61 -6.64
CA GLY A 137 -17.60 11.91 -7.86
C GLY A 137 -16.52 10.92 -8.30
N ASP A 138 -16.04 11.08 -9.53
CA ASP A 138 -15.06 10.18 -10.14
C ASP A 138 -13.62 10.77 -10.18
N ALA A 139 -13.33 11.79 -9.41
CA ALA A 139 -12.02 12.44 -9.39
C ALA A 139 -11.56 12.76 -7.97
N LEU A 140 -10.27 13.07 -7.84
CA LEU A 140 -9.72 13.63 -6.60
C LEU A 140 -10.44 14.95 -6.29
N ASP A 141 -10.81 15.12 -5.02
CA ASP A 141 -11.44 16.36 -4.56
C ASP A 141 -10.55 17.57 -4.87
N PRO A 142 -11.04 18.57 -5.63
CA PRO A 142 -10.25 19.73 -5.98
C PRO A 142 -9.79 20.57 -4.77
N ASP A 143 -10.42 20.45 -3.61
CA ASP A 143 -9.97 21.09 -2.38
C ASP A 143 -8.73 20.40 -1.78
N PHE A 144 -8.42 19.19 -2.23
CA PHE A 144 -7.31 18.38 -1.74
C PHE A 144 -6.09 18.38 -2.67
N THR A 145 -6.15 19.07 -3.80
CA THR A 145 -5.06 19.08 -4.79
C THR A 145 -5.00 20.40 -5.55
N GLU A 146 -3.80 20.76 -6.03
CA GLU A 146 -3.59 21.90 -6.92
C GLU A 146 -3.32 21.45 -8.37
N ASP A 147 -2.94 20.20 -8.59
CA ASP A 147 -2.52 19.65 -9.89
C ASP A 147 -3.28 18.40 -10.32
N GLY A 148 -4.31 18.01 -9.57
CA GLY A 148 -5.14 16.83 -9.85
C GLY A 148 -4.49 15.49 -9.43
N LEU A 149 -3.35 15.52 -8.73
CA LEU A 149 -2.61 14.33 -8.29
C LEU A 149 -2.05 14.48 -6.87
N HIS A 150 -1.18 15.48 -6.63
CA HIS A 150 -0.52 15.64 -5.36
C HIS A 150 -1.43 16.28 -4.33
N LEU A 151 -1.33 15.79 -3.09
CA LEU A 151 -2.24 16.21 -2.03
C LEU A 151 -1.74 17.48 -1.33
N THR A 152 -2.68 18.36 -1.02
CA THR A 152 -2.50 19.44 -0.06
C THR A 152 -2.47 18.90 1.37
N THR A 153 -2.16 19.76 2.36
CA THR A 153 -2.26 19.39 3.78
C THR A 153 -3.65 18.83 4.12
N ALA A 154 -4.72 19.46 3.60
CA ALA A 154 -6.08 18.99 3.82
C ALA A 154 -6.34 17.59 3.22
N GLY A 155 -5.76 17.31 2.05
CA GLY A 155 -5.83 15.97 1.45
C GLY A 155 -5.09 14.92 2.29
N TYR A 156 -3.91 15.24 2.83
CA TYR A 156 -3.22 14.35 3.76
C TYR A 156 -4.00 14.16 5.07
N ASP A 157 -4.66 15.19 5.58
CA ASP A 157 -5.50 15.06 6.79
C ASP A 157 -6.69 14.13 6.54
N ALA A 158 -7.34 14.25 5.38
CA ALA A 158 -8.40 13.34 4.96
C ALA A 158 -7.90 11.89 4.80
N TRP A 159 -6.72 11.69 4.20
CA TRP A 159 -6.10 10.38 4.09
C TRP A 159 -5.83 9.76 5.47
N VAL A 160 -5.21 10.51 6.37
CA VAL A 160 -4.86 10.04 7.72
C VAL A 160 -6.11 9.69 8.53
N SER A 161 -7.23 10.42 8.36
CA SER A 161 -8.48 10.12 9.05
C SER A 161 -9.03 8.71 8.73
N GLU A 162 -8.74 8.17 7.53
CA GLU A 162 -9.07 6.80 7.17
C GLU A 162 -7.95 5.81 7.54
N LEU A 163 -6.69 6.26 7.49
CA LEU A 163 -5.54 5.41 7.74
C LEU A 163 -5.43 5.01 9.22
N GLU A 164 -5.69 5.93 10.16
CA GLU A 164 -5.61 5.66 11.60
C GLU A 164 -6.49 4.47 12.01
N PRO A 165 -7.82 4.47 11.75
CA PRO A 165 -8.65 3.32 12.10
C PRO A 165 -8.28 2.06 11.28
N GLY A 166 -7.71 2.23 10.09
CA GLY A 166 -7.17 1.13 9.28
C GLY A 166 -5.99 0.45 9.97
N LEU A 167 -5.05 1.23 10.49
CA LEU A 167 -3.89 0.72 11.24
C LEU A 167 -4.30 0.11 12.59
N GLU A 168 -5.28 0.69 13.28
CA GLU A 168 -5.81 0.09 14.51
C GLU A 168 -6.35 -1.32 14.26
N ARG A 169 -7.20 -1.48 13.24
CA ARG A 169 -7.71 -2.81 12.83
C ARG A 169 -6.59 -3.76 12.43
N LEU A 170 -5.57 -3.28 11.71
CA LEU A 170 -4.43 -4.10 11.30
C LEU A 170 -3.64 -4.64 12.51
N ARG A 171 -3.52 -3.82 13.55
CA ARG A 171 -2.81 -4.19 14.81
C ARG A 171 -3.59 -5.21 15.65
N GLU A 172 -4.91 -5.21 15.56
CA GLU A 172 -5.75 -6.20 16.23
C GLU A 172 -5.62 -7.61 15.62
N GLU A 173 -5.21 -7.71 14.36
CA GLU A 173 -4.96 -9.00 13.73
C GLU A 173 -3.73 -9.67 14.36
N PRO A 174 -3.83 -10.96 14.80
CA PRO A 174 -2.68 -11.64 15.34
C PRO A 174 -1.57 -11.72 14.28
N PRO A 175 -0.29 -11.52 14.66
CA PRO A 175 0.82 -11.69 13.74
C PRO A 175 0.78 -13.12 13.17
N MET A 176 1.09 -13.24 11.87
CA MET A 176 1.11 -14.54 11.21
C MET A 176 2.05 -15.49 11.97
N SER A 177 1.50 -16.53 12.57
CA SER A 177 2.32 -17.61 13.09
C SER A 177 3.16 -18.19 11.95
N ARG A 178 4.44 -18.51 12.28
CA ARG A 178 5.44 -19.04 11.34
C ARG A 178 4.84 -20.01 10.32
N PRO A 179 5.37 -20.06 9.08
CA PRO A 179 4.92 -21.00 8.07
C PRO A 179 4.87 -22.41 8.68
N ILE A 180 3.79 -23.13 8.43
CA ILE A 180 3.71 -24.54 8.81
C ILE A 180 4.88 -25.23 8.12
N THR A 181 5.85 -25.67 8.90
CA THR A 181 6.94 -26.52 8.40
C THR A 181 6.29 -27.78 7.87
N ILE A 182 6.22 -27.92 6.56
CA ILE A 182 5.80 -29.19 5.94
C ILE A 182 6.85 -30.21 6.34
N ILE A 183 6.53 -31.03 7.34
CA ILE A 183 7.34 -32.20 7.68
C ILE A 183 7.21 -33.13 6.48
N ARG A 184 8.23 -33.20 5.64
CA ARG A 184 8.31 -34.26 4.63
C ARG A 184 8.31 -35.59 5.39
N PRO A 185 7.44 -36.55 5.04
CA PRO A 185 7.54 -37.89 5.61
C PRO A 185 8.95 -38.39 5.35
N SER A 186 9.65 -38.81 6.42
CA SER A 186 10.94 -39.46 6.27
C SER A 186 10.71 -40.71 5.41
N GLU A 187 11.46 -40.86 4.33
CA GLU A 187 11.53 -42.09 3.59
C GLU A 187 11.92 -43.20 4.57
N ALA A 188 10.92 -44.02 4.94
CA ALA A 188 11.16 -45.26 5.68
C ALA A 188 11.95 -46.17 4.76
N ARG A 189 13.15 -46.53 5.20
CA ARG A 189 13.96 -47.61 4.61
C ARG A 189 13.33 -48.98 4.93
#